data_afb517068942255676baacb2713a58bd
#
_entry.id   afb517068942255676baacb2713a58bd
#
_cell.length_a   1.000
_cell.length_b   1.000
_cell.length_c   1.000
_cell.angle_alpha   90.00
_cell.angle_beta   90.00
_cell.angle_gamma   90.00
#
_symmetry.space_group_name_H-M   'P 1'
#
loop_
_entity.id
_entity.type
_entity.pdbx_description
1 polymer ?
#
loop_
_entity_poly.entity_id
_entity_poly.type
_entity_poly.pdbx_seq_one_letter_code
_entity_poly.pdbx_strand_id
1 'polypeptide(L)'
;VIIEPRDIPDLDYVMHDTDYVHVQEFVSVKNYRSLLKELDHESFLVNVSVNVDSIMLLKLCVEKNAHYIDTSIEQYHNYIRVKPEEIERYAQFKKNNLFHQNHLAFKVAGKSKKTRFVSSGENPGFVSQYAKRALIEYGK
;
A
#
# COMPACT_ATOMS: atom_id res chain seq x y z
N VAL A 1 -12.22 -11.95 -0.63
CA VAL A 1 -11.24 -12.62 0.24
C VAL A 1 -10.66 -11.60 1.21
N ILE A 2 -10.63 -11.95 2.48
CA ILE A 2 -10.02 -11.18 3.56
C ILE A 2 -8.76 -11.94 3.99
N ILE A 3 -7.61 -11.26 3.98
CA ILE A 3 -6.34 -11.84 4.45
C ILE A 3 -5.92 -11.07 5.70
N GLU A 4 -6.10 -11.67 6.86
CA GLU A 4 -5.76 -11.12 8.17
C GLU A 4 -5.29 -12.26 9.07
N PRO A 5 -4.07 -12.20 9.63
CA PRO A 5 -3.52 -13.31 10.41
C PRO A 5 -4.22 -13.54 11.75
N ARG A 6 -4.90 -12.53 12.27
CA ARG A 6 -5.66 -12.64 13.51
C ARG A 6 -7.08 -13.11 13.24
N ASP A 7 -7.67 -13.73 14.25
CA ASP A 7 -9.11 -13.94 14.27
C ASP A 7 -9.83 -12.58 14.31
N ILE A 8 -10.91 -12.47 13.54
CA ILE A 8 -11.72 -11.25 13.49
C ILE A 8 -13.05 -11.57 14.19
N PRO A 9 -13.23 -11.13 15.45
CA PRO A 9 -14.49 -11.33 16.15
C PRO A 9 -15.65 -10.70 15.35
N ASP A 10 -16.78 -11.36 15.37
CA ASP A 10 -18.03 -10.89 14.74
C ASP A 10 -17.94 -10.66 13.21
N LEU A 11 -16.96 -11.28 12.53
CA LEU A 11 -16.80 -11.14 11.08
C LEU A 11 -18.09 -11.55 10.34
N ASP A 12 -18.73 -12.63 10.76
CA ASP A 12 -20.00 -13.09 10.19
C ASP A 12 -21.12 -12.07 10.34
N TYR A 13 -21.16 -11.34 11.46
CA TYR A 13 -22.13 -10.28 11.68
C TYR A 13 -21.89 -9.08 10.76
N VAL A 14 -20.63 -8.70 10.56
CA VAL A 14 -20.25 -7.58 9.67
C VAL A 14 -20.47 -7.93 8.20
N MET A 15 -20.25 -9.19 7.82
CA MET A 15 -20.27 -9.66 6.44
C MET A 15 -21.52 -10.44 6.09
N HIS A 16 -22.59 -10.38 6.90
CA HIS A 16 -23.78 -11.25 6.85
C HIS A 16 -24.47 -11.30 5.47
N ASP A 17 -24.36 -10.25 4.67
CA ASP A 17 -24.94 -10.16 3.32
C ASP A 17 -23.89 -10.34 2.20
N THR A 18 -22.70 -10.81 2.52
CA THR A 18 -21.60 -10.88 1.55
C THR A 18 -20.87 -12.21 1.65
N ASP A 19 -20.73 -12.91 0.53
CA ASP A 19 -19.87 -14.09 0.47
C ASP A 19 -18.41 -13.70 0.66
N TYR A 20 -17.75 -14.30 1.64
CA TYR A 20 -16.35 -14.03 1.90
C TYR A 20 -15.54 -15.31 2.22
N VAL A 21 -14.24 -15.21 2.06
CA VAL A 21 -13.27 -16.22 2.51
C VAL A 21 -12.25 -15.51 3.39
N HIS A 22 -12.11 -15.96 4.63
CA HIS A 22 -11.08 -15.48 5.55
C HIS A 22 -9.86 -16.38 5.51
N VAL A 23 -8.70 -15.82 5.21
CA VAL A 23 -7.41 -16.50 5.17
C VAL A 23 -6.55 -15.95 6.31
N GLN A 24 -6.33 -16.78 7.33
CA GLN A 24 -5.55 -16.42 8.52
C GLN A 24 -4.04 -16.58 8.26
N GLU A 25 -3.49 -15.68 7.45
CA GLU A 25 -2.06 -15.70 7.11
C GLU A 25 -1.45 -14.29 7.10
N PHE A 26 -0.15 -14.21 7.43
CA PHE A 26 0.65 -13.01 7.20
C PHE A 26 1.07 -12.91 5.74
N VAL A 27 0.82 -11.76 5.14
CA VAL A 27 1.35 -11.46 3.80
C VAL A 27 2.85 -11.19 3.88
N SER A 28 3.62 -11.86 3.05
CA SER A 28 5.08 -11.74 3.00
C SER A 28 5.60 -11.80 1.56
N VAL A 29 6.88 -11.47 1.38
CA VAL A 29 7.57 -11.61 0.07
C VAL A 29 7.48 -13.03 -0.48
N LYS A 30 7.38 -14.04 0.40
CA LYS A 30 7.40 -15.46 0.00
C LYS A 30 6.04 -15.97 -0.46
N ASN A 31 4.93 -15.44 0.09
CA ASN A 31 3.59 -16.01 -0.11
C ASN A 31 2.57 -15.07 -0.80
N TYR A 32 2.86 -13.76 -0.95
CA TYR A 32 1.87 -12.81 -1.50
C TYR A 32 1.33 -13.23 -2.88
N ARG A 33 2.16 -13.80 -3.75
CA ARG A 33 1.71 -14.26 -5.08
C ARG A 33 0.78 -15.46 -5.00
N SER A 34 1.01 -16.35 -4.05
CA SER A 34 0.16 -17.51 -3.79
C SER A 34 -1.18 -17.10 -3.17
N LEU A 35 -1.14 -16.20 -2.18
CA LEU A 35 -2.33 -15.68 -1.52
C LEU A 35 -3.24 -14.87 -2.46
N LEU A 36 -2.62 -14.14 -3.38
CA LEU A 36 -3.30 -13.24 -4.32
C LEU A 36 -3.36 -13.81 -5.75
N LYS A 37 -3.28 -15.13 -5.90
CA LYS A 37 -3.26 -15.80 -7.21
C LYS A 37 -4.52 -15.58 -8.04
N GLU A 38 -5.67 -15.44 -7.38
CA GLU A 38 -6.99 -15.25 -8.00
C GLU A 38 -7.25 -13.79 -8.46
N LEU A 39 -6.32 -12.86 -8.20
CA LEU A 39 -6.45 -11.50 -8.73
C LEU A 39 -6.48 -11.49 -10.25
N ASP A 40 -7.43 -10.76 -10.80
CA ASP A 40 -7.63 -10.55 -12.24
C ASP A 40 -8.01 -9.09 -12.56
N HIS A 41 -8.43 -8.86 -13.80
CA HIS A 41 -8.77 -7.53 -14.31
C HIS A 41 -10.08 -6.94 -13.74
N GLU A 42 -10.92 -7.72 -13.08
CA GLU A 42 -12.16 -7.28 -12.40
C GLU A 42 -11.95 -7.10 -10.90
N SER A 43 -10.81 -7.53 -10.39
CA SER A 43 -10.50 -7.53 -8.97
C SER A 43 -10.07 -6.17 -8.45
N PHE A 44 -10.44 -5.91 -7.17
CA PHE A 44 -9.93 -4.81 -6.36
C PHE A 44 -9.07 -5.37 -5.23
N LEU A 45 -7.82 -4.96 -5.14
CA LEU A 45 -6.99 -5.19 -3.97
C LEU A 45 -7.01 -3.96 -3.08
N VAL A 46 -7.58 -4.09 -1.89
CA VAL A 46 -7.59 -3.05 -0.85
C VAL A 46 -6.54 -3.40 0.20
N ASN A 47 -5.49 -2.60 0.27
CA ASN A 47 -4.42 -2.75 1.26
C ASN A 47 -4.64 -1.80 2.44
N VAL A 48 -4.97 -2.36 3.59
CA VAL A 48 -5.09 -1.66 4.87
C VAL A 48 -4.07 -2.20 5.89
N SER A 49 -3.12 -3.00 5.41
CA SER A 49 -2.14 -3.65 6.26
C SER A 49 -1.01 -2.71 6.66
N VAL A 50 -0.39 -3.03 7.79
CA VAL A 50 0.86 -2.43 8.26
C VAL A 50 2.01 -3.39 7.97
N ASN A 51 3.18 -2.86 7.57
CA ASN A 51 4.39 -3.64 7.30
C ASN A 51 4.32 -4.60 6.09
N VAL A 52 3.42 -4.36 5.17
CA VAL A 52 3.40 -5.03 3.86
C VAL A 52 3.87 -4.05 2.79
N ASP A 53 4.76 -4.47 1.92
CA ASP A 53 5.34 -3.59 0.89
C ASP A 53 4.29 -3.21 -0.17
N SER A 54 3.87 -1.96 -0.11
CA SER A 54 2.86 -1.37 -1.01
C SER A 54 3.30 -1.41 -2.47
N ILE A 55 4.57 -1.19 -2.76
CA ILE A 55 5.10 -1.21 -4.14
C ILE A 55 5.07 -2.63 -4.71
N MET A 56 5.33 -3.63 -3.88
CA MET A 56 5.23 -5.03 -4.27
C MET A 56 3.79 -5.41 -4.66
N LEU A 57 2.81 -5.04 -3.84
CA LEU A 57 1.39 -5.29 -4.12
C LEU A 57 0.91 -4.51 -5.35
N LEU A 58 1.31 -3.25 -5.47
CA LEU A 58 0.98 -2.42 -6.63
C LEU A 58 1.53 -3.01 -7.94
N LYS A 59 2.76 -3.53 -7.95
CA LYS A 59 3.35 -4.23 -9.10
C LYS A 59 2.54 -5.45 -9.49
N LEU A 60 2.11 -6.25 -8.51
CA LEU A 60 1.25 -7.39 -8.77
C LEU A 60 -0.08 -6.98 -9.39
N CYS A 61 -0.71 -5.92 -8.88
CA CYS A 61 -1.95 -5.40 -9.45
C CYS A 61 -1.77 -4.86 -10.88
N VAL A 62 -0.61 -4.28 -11.20
CA VAL A 62 -0.27 -3.90 -12.58
C VAL A 62 -0.14 -5.13 -13.47
N GLU A 63 0.58 -6.14 -13.02
CA GLU A 63 0.78 -7.42 -13.73
C GLU A 63 -0.55 -8.13 -14.01
N LYS A 64 -1.42 -8.18 -13.01
CA LYS A 64 -2.74 -8.82 -13.08
C LYS A 64 -3.83 -7.94 -13.73
N ASN A 65 -3.50 -6.70 -14.06
CA ASN A 65 -4.43 -5.67 -14.53
C ASN A 65 -5.60 -5.41 -13.54
N ALA A 66 -5.36 -5.59 -12.24
CA ALA A 66 -6.31 -5.36 -11.16
C ALA A 66 -6.32 -3.90 -10.70
N HIS A 67 -7.41 -3.51 -10.03
CA HIS A 67 -7.50 -2.24 -9.31
C HIS A 67 -6.74 -2.33 -7.98
N TYR A 68 -6.25 -1.20 -7.48
CA TYR A 68 -5.49 -1.12 -6.24
C TYR A 68 -5.90 0.08 -5.41
N ILE A 69 -6.13 -0.15 -4.13
CA ILE A 69 -6.38 0.89 -3.13
C ILE A 69 -5.47 0.63 -1.95
N ASP A 70 -4.75 1.66 -1.52
CA ASP A 70 -3.85 1.60 -0.37
C ASP A 70 -4.11 2.76 0.58
N THR A 71 -4.13 2.49 1.86
CA THR A 71 -4.35 3.51 2.90
C THR A 71 -3.06 4.17 3.36
N SER A 72 -1.91 3.57 3.06
CA SER A 72 -0.59 4.12 3.33
C SER A 72 0.44 3.53 2.37
N ILE A 73 1.62 4.14 2.26
CA ILE A 73 2.74 3.51 1.54
C ILE A 73 3.65 2.88 2.56
N GLU A 74 3.48 1.59 2.73
CA GLU A 74 4.23 0.79 3.68
C GLU A 74 5.39 0.03 3.03
N GLN A 75 6.32 -0.39 3.86
CA GLN A 75 7.45 -1.25 3.50
C GLN A 75 7.63 -2.34 4.54
N TYR A 76 8.25 -3.44 4.15
CA TYR A 76 8.63 -4.45 5.13
C TYR A 76 9.62 -3.88 6.16
N HIS A 77 9.38 -4.13 7.44
CA HIS A 77 10.20 -3.64 8.57
C HIS A 77 11.69 -3.94 8.48
N ASN A 78 12.10 -4.95 7.73
CA ASN A 78 13.51 -5.31 7.58
C ASN A 78 14.35 -4.23 6.86
N TYR A 79 13.71 -3.27 6.20
CA TYR A 79 14.40 -2.14 5.57
C TYR A 79 14.66 -0.95 6.52
N ILE A 80 14.02 -0.94 7.70
CA ILE A 80 14.06 0.20 8.63
C ILE A 80 15.17 0.06 9.68
N ARG A 81 15.70 -1.15 9.91
CA ARG A 81 16.77 -1.38 10.91
C ARG A 81 18.17 -1.12 10.35
N VAL A 82 18.41 0.12 9.96
CA VAL A 82 19.72 0.54 9.48
C VAL A 82 20.37 1.42 10.51
N LYS A 83 21.50 0.98 11.06
CA LYS A 83 22.32 1.83 11.94
C LYS A 83 22.94 2.94 11.09
N PRO A 84 22.99 4.20 11.57
CA PRO A 84 23.46 5.36 10.81
C PRO A 84 24.92 5.28 10.33
N GLU A 85 25.68 4.34 10.86
CA GLU A 85 27.15 4.28 10.74
C GLU A 85 27.68 3.61 9.47
N GLU A 86 26.81 3.04 8.64
CA GLU A 86 27.21 2.38 7.40
C GLU A 86 26.74 3.16 6.16
N ILE A 87 27.68 3.68 5.38
CA ILE A 87 27.44 4.55 4.21
C ILE A 87 26.52 3.88 3.16
N GLU A 88 26.64 2.59 2.94
CA GLU A 88 25.73 1.84 2.03
C GLU A 88 24.30 1.82 2.55
N ARG A 89 24.10 1.75 3.85
CA ARG A 89 22.81 1.78 4.51
C ARG A 89 22.17 3.17 4.44
N TYR A 90 22.97 4.23 4.47
CA TYR A 90 22.46 5.59 4.27
C TYR A 90 21.91 5.81 2.86
N ALA A 91 22.52 5.21 1.85
CA ALA A 91 21.98 5.24 0.49
C ALA A 91 20.65 4.48 0.37
N GLN A 92 20.49 3.35 1.07
CA GLN A 92 19.23 2.63 1.17
C GLN A 92 18.18 3.42 1.96
N PHE A 93 18.56 4.08 3.06
CA PHE A 93 17.66 4.94 3.82
C PHE A 93 17.13 6.10 2.96
N LYS A 94 17.96 6.74 2.15
CA LYS A 94 17.52 7.76 1.18
C LYS A 94 16.53 7.20 0.15
N LYS A 95 16.73 5.97 -0.31
CA LYS A 95 15.83 5.29 -1.24
C LYS A 95 14.50 4.90 -0.60
N ASN A 96 14.46 4.73 0.72
CA ASN A 96 13.29 4.28 1.45
C ASN A 96 12.48 5.44 2.06
N ASN A 97 12.79 6.69 1.73
CA ASN A 97 11.96 7.79 2.19
C ASN A 97 10.61 7.84 1.45
N LEU A 98 9.61 8.43 2.08
CA LEU A 98 8.24 8.50 1.59
C LEU A 98 8.13 9.13 0.18
N PHE A 99 8.92 10.16 -0.12
CA PHE A 99 8.96 10.79 -1.44
C PHE A 99 9.44 9.83 -2.52
N HIS A 100 10.47 9.05 -2.22
CA HIS A 100 10.98 8.05 -3.15
C HIS A 100 9.95 6.96 -3.41
N GLN A 101 9.27 6.48 -2.36
CA GLN A 101 8.22 5.47 -2.47
C GLN A 101 7.00 5.97 -3.26
N ASN A 102 6.56 7.20 -3.00
CA ASN A 102 5.53 7.85 -3.81
C ASN A 102 5.92 7.92 -5.30
N HIS A 103 7.16 8.34 -5.58
CA HIS A 103 7.65 8.41 -6.95
C HIS A 103 7.71 7.03 -7.63
N LEU A 104 8.11 5.99 -6.90
CA LEU A 104 8.05 4.61 -7.39
C LEU A 104 6.62 4.15 -7.65
N ALA A 105 5.69 4.46 -6.74
CA ALA A 105 4.27 4.14 -6.92
C ALA A 105 3.71 4.77 -8.20
N PHE A 106 3.98 6.04 -8.44
CA PHE A 106 3.58 6.72 -9.68
C PHE A 106 4.20 6.08 -10.92
N LYS A 107 5.49 5.76 -10.90
CA LYS A 107 6.16 5.08 -12.03
C LYS A 107 5.56 3.71 -12.33
N VAL A 108 5.21 2.96 -11.29
CA VAL A 108 4.60 1.64 -11.44
C VAL A 108 3.15 1.77 -11.93
N ALA A 109 2.36 2.63 -11.30
CA ALA A 109 0.94 2.83 -11.64
C ALA A 109 0.73 3.39 -13.04
N GLY A 110 1.57 4.32 -13.50
CA GLY A 110 1.46 4.98 -14.80
C GLY A 110 1.58 4.05 -16.02
N LYS A 111 1.93 2.78 -15.80
CA LYS A 111 2.02 1.76 -16.86
C LYS A 111 0.72 1.02 -17.11
N SER A 112 -0.35 1.36 -16.46
CA SER A 112 -1.62 0.63 -16.53
C SER A 112 -2.81 1.54 -16.74
N LYS A 113 -3.85 0.99 -17.37
CA LYS A 113 -5.15 1.66 -17.63
C LYS A 113 -6.13 1.54 -16.45
N LYS A 114 -5.82 0.75 -15.44
CA LYS A 114 -6.70 0.57 -14.26
C LYS A 114 -6.47 1.64 -13.21
N THR A 115 -7.52 1.98 -12.47
CA THR A 115 -7.46 2.92 -11.37
C THR A 115 -6.64 2.36 -10.21
N ARG A 116 -5.70 3.17 -9.73
CA ARG A 116 -4.88 2.86 -8.56
C ARG A 116 -4.85 4.07 -7.66
N PHE A 117 -5.37 3.88 -6.48
CA PHE A 117 -5.44 4.90 -5.46
C PHE A 117 -4.43 4.57 -4.37
N VAL A 118 -3.41 5.41 -4.23
CA VAL A 118 -2.47 5.32 -3.12
C VAL A 118 -2.74 6.50 -2.20
N SER A 119 -2.91 6.22 -0.92
CA SER A 119 -3.36 7.19 0.06
C SER A 119 -2.59 8.50 0.01
N SER A 120 -3.36 9.56 0.04
CA SER A 120 -2.91 10.86 0.45
C SER A 120 -3.44 11.20 1.85
N GLY A 121 -3.33 10.24 2.81
CA GLY A 121 -3.87 10.34 4.15
C GLY A 121 -3.73 11.71 4.84
N GLU A 122 -4.11 11.84 6.10
CA GLU A 122 -4.06 13.14 6.80
C GLU A 122 -2.66 13.73 6.84
N ASN A 123 -1.65 12.90 7.01
CA ASN A 123 -0.24 13.31 6.97
C ASN A 123 0.59 12.25 6.22
N PRO A 124 1.22 12.58 5.07
CA PRO A 124 1.45 13.91 4.48
C PRO A 124 0.36 14.43 3.52
N GLY A 125 -0.75 13.74 3.30
CA GLY A 125 -1.67 14.04 2.22
C GLY A 125 -2.51 15.30 2.40
N PHE A 126 -3.52 15.27 3.25
CA PHE A 126 -4.45 16.41 3.45
C PHE A 126 -3.74 17.65 3.97
N VAL A 127 -2.77 17.51 4.87
CA VAL A 127 -1.96 18.64 5.37
C VAL A 127 -1.30 19.40 4.23
N SER A 128 -0.73 18.70 3.24
CA SER A 128 -0.11 19.31 2.07
C SER A 128 -1.13 20.06 1.20
N GLN A 129 -2.33 19.51 1.04
CA GLN A 129 -3.42 20.13 0.29
C GLN A 129 -3.93 21.39 1.00
N TYR A 130 -4.13 21.34 2.31
CA TYR A 130 -4.54 22.51 3.10
C TYR A 130 -3.46 23.59 3.12
N ALA A 131 -2.18 23.23 3.27
CA ALA A 131 -1.08 24.17 3.18
C ALA A 131 -1.04 24.86 1.82
N LYS A 132 -1.19 24.12 0.73
CA LYS A 132 -1.26 24.69 -0.62
C LYS A 132 -2.46 25.62 -0.78
N ARG A 133 -3.62 25.24 -0.28
CA ARG A 133 -4.82 26.07 -0.32
C ARG A 133 -4.64 27.35 0.48
N ALA A 134 -4.10 27.26 1.70
CA ALA A 134 -3.78 28.42 2.52
C ALA A 134 -2.82 29.38 1.81
N LEU A 135 -1.76 28.90 1.17
CA LEU A 135 -0.84 29.71 0.40
C LEU A 135 -1.52 30.42 -0.78
N ILE A 136 -2.48 29.78 -1.44
CA ILE A 136 -3.24 30.40 -2.54
C ILE A 136 -4.22 31.45 -2.02
N GLU A 137 -4.88 31.17 -0.90
CA GLU A 137 -5.91 32.09 -0.34
C GLU A 137 -5.32 33.29 0.42
N TYR A 138 -4.20 33.08 1.13
CA TYR A 138 -3.60 34.09 2.01
C TYR A 138 -2.25 34.63 1.50
N GLY A 139 -1.69 34.11 0.44
CA GLY A 139 -0.45 34.58 -0.18
C GLY A 139 -0.67 35.63 -1.28
N LYS A 140 -1.89 36.13 -1.36
CA LYS A 140 -2.28 37.27 -2.22
C LYS A 140 -2.10 38.55 -1.41
#